data_5c66603186d23e135d1c36e3e26bc9e6
#
_entry.id   5c66603186d23e135d1c36e3e26bc9e6
#
_cell.length_a   1.000
_cell.length_b   1.000
_cell.length_c   1.000
_cell.angle_alpha   90.00
_cell.angle_beta   90.00
_cell.angle_gamma   90.00
#
_symmetry.space_group_name_H-M   'P 1'
#
loop_
_entity.id
_entity.type
_entity.pdbx_description
1 polymer ?
#
loop_
_entity_poly.entity_id
_entity_poly.type
_entity_poly.pdbx_seq_one_letter_code
_entity_poly.pdbx_strand_id
1 'polypeptide(L)'
;TRILQGHRIKDLKPSQDFRKLYAEFSNEPDFEAIQNHFERCLGIKITEESLVDIFYPTLNEGYRLQNHPNKETKADQIIKQMLNDLAQENDIPLTRTTELANSISNGLFLANYGCFHPVIIFNGAAILCMSAWHNHKVFAQSALRHLQDLQEKINKTSSQASSIYLFYILLGSWPDLLRNLRLKYKKLHVKIESHLGPAHEHFVKETLLRFFNSFADFELYTDALEEAGAPKTIDLLITNFSHPNLSGDKIEYTFHIRDNFLSSEALFEIGDMIRNIYNE
;
A
#
# COMPACT_ATOMS: atom_id res chain seq x y z
N THR A 1 2.84 -23.45 1.76
CA THR A 1 1.81 -23.43 0.68
C THR A 1 2.40 -23.78 -0.68
N ARG A 2 3.53 -23.20 -1.11
CA ARG A 2 4.18 -23.49 -2.39
C ARG A 2 4.59 -24.95 -2.52
N ILE A 3 5.20 -25.54 -1.50
CA ILE A 3 5.62 -26.95 -1.46
C ILE A 3 4.42 -27.89 -1.52
N LEU A 4 3.33 -27.54 -0.80
CA LEU A 4 2.07 -28.29 -0.84
C LEU A 4 1.41 -28.32 -2.22
N GLN A 5 1.73 -27.33 -3.07
CA GLN A 5 1.26 -27.22 -4.45
C GLN A 5 2.20 -27.91 -5.46
N GLY A 6 3.25 -28.58 -4.98
CA GLY A 6 4.26 -29.22 -5.84
C GLY A 6 5.21 -28.25 -6.57
N HIS A 7 5.14 -26.94 -6.24
CA HIS A 7 6.05 -25.96 -6.80
C HIS A 7 7.38 -25.97 -6.05
N ARG A 8 8.32 -26.74 -6.53
CA ARG A 8 9.71 -26.73 -6.04
C ARG A 8 10.55 -25.75 -6.83
N ILE A 9 11.55 -25.15 -6.16
CA ILE A 9 12.55 -24.34 -6.86
C ILE A 9 13.47 -25.33 -7.59
N LYS A 10 13.30 -25.45 -8.90
CA LYS A 10 14.17 -26.27 -9.72
C LYS A 10 15.58 -25.68 -9.71
N ASP A 11 16.57 -26.55 -9.65
CA ASP A 11 18.01 -26.22 -9.76
C ASP A 11 18.68 -25.58 -8.51
N LEU A 12 18.01 -25.54 -7.37
CA LEU A 12 18.61 -25.13 -6.12
C LEU A 12 19.44 -26.31 -5.55
N LYS A 13 20.73 -26.17 -5.64
CA LYS A 13 21.64 -27.06 -4.89
C LYS A 13 21.96 -26.40 -3.55
N PRO A 14 21.76 -27.11 -2.43
CA PRO A 14 22.11 -26.60 -1.12
C PRO A 14 23.60 -26.29 -1.05
N SER A 15 23.96 -25.15 -0.48
CA SER A 15 25.36 -24.81 -0.23
C SER A 15 25.99 -25.79 0.76
N GLN A 16 27.32 -25.88 0.77
CA GLN A 16 27.99 -26.73 1.77
C GLN A 16 27.68 -26.31 3.21
N ASP A 17 27.54 -25.02 3.44
CA ASP A 17 27.21 -24.50 4.78
C ASP A 17 25.79 -24.84 5.19
N PHE A 18 24.85 -24.85 4.24
CA PHE A 18 23.50 -25.34 4.50
C PHE A 18 23.48 -26.83 4.86
N ARG A 19 24.26 -27.65 4.17
CA ARG A 19 24.35 -29.09 4.48
C ARG A 19 24.90 -29.35 5.89
N LYS A 20 25.88 -28.55 6.31
CA LYS A 20 26.41 -28.62 7.69
C LYS A 20 25.34 -28.24 8.69
N LEU A 21 24.63 -27.12 8.48
CA LEU A 21 23.52 -26.68 9.34
C LEU A 21 22.41 -27.72 9.39
N TYR A 22 22.06 -28.35 8.27
CA TYR A 22 21.07 -29.43 8.25
C TYR A 22 21.55 -30.66 9.05
N ALA A 23 22.79 -31.06 8.89
CA ALA A 23 23.37 -32.17 9.64
C ALA A 23 23.40 -31.89 11.16
N GLU A 24 23.74 -30.65 11.58
CA GLU A 24 23.66 -30.23 12.98
C GLU A 24 22.22 -30.26 13.49
N PHE A 25 21.28 -29.67 12.75
CA PHE A 25 19.87 -29.61 13.09
C PHE A 25 19.23 -30.98 13.17
N SER A 26 19.57 -31.90 12.24
CA SER A 26 19.04 -33.25 12.21
C SER A 26 19.52 -34.15 13.37
N ASN A 27 20.59 -33.75 14.06
CA ASN A 27 21.10 -34.42 15.24
C ASN A 27 20.53 -33.89 16.57
N GLU A 28 19.74 -32.79 16.50
CA GLU A 28 19.08 -32.24 17.69
C GLU A 28 18.02 -33.22 18.24
N PRO A 29 17.91 -33.37 19.58
CA PRO A 29 16.99 -34.32 20.19
C PRO A 29 15.53 -34.13 19.78
N ASP A 30 15.14 -32.90 19.50
CA ASP A 30 13.77 -32.54 19.14
C ASP A 30 13.45 -32.65 17.64
N PHE A 31 14.44 -32.96 16.82
CA PHE A 31 14.26 -33.02 15.36
C PHE A 31 13.19 -34.01 14.92
N GLU A 32 13.17 -35.18 15.50
CA GLU A 32 12.18 -36.23 15.21
C GLU A 32 10.76 -35.76 15.58
N ALA A 33 10.61 -35.10 16.70
CA ALA A 33 9.32 -34.54 17.13
C ALA A 33 8.83 -33.45 16.17
N ILE A 34 9.73 -32.56 15.74
CA ILE A 34 9.46 -31.52 14.75
C ILE A 34 9.08 -32.16 13.41
N GLN A 35 9.83 -33.15 12.95
CA GLN A 35 9.55 -33.87 11.71
C GLN A 35 8.18 -34.54 11.72
N ASN A 36 7.84 -35.25 12.78
CA ASN A 36 6.55 -35.89 12.95
C ASN A 36 5.39 -34.88 13.00
N HIS A 37 5.62 -33.71 13.61
CA HIS A 37 4.64 -32.63 13.64
C HIS A 37 4.39 -32.07 12.22
N PHE A 38 5.44 -31.79 11.46
CA PHE A 38 5.34 -31.31 10.09
C PHE A 38 4.64 -32.32 9.18
N GLU A 39 5.01 -33.60 9.29
CA GLU A 39 4.40 -34.67 8.49
C GLU A 39 2.91 -34.80 8.81
N ARG A 40 2.55 -34.75 10.08
CA ARG A 40 1.14 -34.82 10.53
C ARG A 40 0.32 -33.59 10.10
N CYS A 41 0.87 -32.39 10.21
CA CYS A 41 0.12 -31.14 9.94
C CYS A 41 0.07 -30.77 8.44
N LEU A 42 1.13 -31.08 7.70
CA LEU A 42 1.31 -30.61 6.32
C LEU A 42 1.45 -31.74 5.31
N GLY A 43 1.52 -33.00 5.76
CA GLY A 43 1.78 -34.14 4.87
C GLY A 43 3.17 -34.11 4.22
N ILE A 44 4.12 -33.35 4.79
CA ILE A 44 5.46 -33.16 4.22
C ILE A 44 6.49 -33.71 5.16
N LYS A 45 7.34 -34.59 4.66
CA LYS A 45 8.53 -35.04 5.39
C LYS A 45 9.62 -33.97 5.29
N ILE A 46 10.22 -33.61 6.43
CA ILE A 46 11.37 -32.69 6.45
C ILE A 46 12.59 -33.43 5.90
N THR A 47 13.04 -33.01 4.73
CA THR A 47 14.29 -33.45 4.10
C THR A 47 15.18 -32.23 3.91
N GLU A 48 16.46 -32.47 3.61
CA GLU A 48 17.39 -31.39 3.23
C GLU A 48 16.79 -30.53 2.11
N GLU A 49 16.21 -31.17 1.08
CA GLU A 49 15.59 -30.47 -0.04
C GLU A 49 14.34 -29.66 0.37
N SER A 50 13.49 -30.22 1.24
CA SER A 50 12.30 -29.48 1.70
C SER A 50 12.67 -28.29 2.58
N LEU A 51 13.72 -28.38 3.40
CA LEU A 51 14.23 -27.26 4.17
C LEU A 51 14.88 -26.20 3.28
N VAL A 52 15.62 -26.58 2.23
CA VAL A 52 16.10 -25.65 1.22
C VAL A 52 14.94 -24.89 0.60
N ASP A 53 13.89 -25.56 0.21
CA ASP A 53 12.70 -24.94 -0.37
C ASP A 53 11.98 -23.98 0.61
N ILE A 54 11.97 -24.28 1.91
CA ILE A 54 11.33 -23.45 2.94
C ILE A 54 12.18 -22.22 3.26
N PHE A 55 13.48 -22.44 3.50
CA PHE A 55 14.39 -21.39 3.99
C PHE A 55 15.23 -20.75 2.88
N TYR A 56 15.01 -21.11 1.63
CA TYR A 56 15.78 -20.61 0.49
C TYR A 56 15.99 -19.09 0.50
N PRO A 57 14.97 -18.25 0.76
CA PRO A 57 15.18 -16.82 0.77
C PRO A 57 16.21 -16.36 1.80
N THR A 58 16.22 -17.01 2.98
CA THR A 58 17.11 -16.63 4.10
C THR A 58 18.51 -17.22 3.99
N LEU A 59 18.67 -18.28 3.21
CA LEU A 59 19.93 -19.01 3.05
C LEU A 59 20.70 -18.61 1.80
N ASN A 60 20.11 -17.79 0.95
CA ASN A 60 20.79 -17.33 -0.26
C ASN A 60 21.56 -16.04 0.04
N GLU A 61 22.81 -15.98 -0.43
CA GLU A 61 23.67 -14.80 -0.31
C GLU A 61 23.05 -13.53 -0.95
N GLY A 62 22.14 -13.71 -1.90
CA GLY A 62 21.40 -12.62 -2.52
C GLY A 62 20.29 -12.03 -1.63
N TYR A 63 19.85 -12.76 -0.60
CA TYR A 63 18.84 -12.29 0.33
C TYR A 63 19.48 -11.52 1.49
N ARG A 64 18.98 -10.32 1.76
CA ARG A 64 19.60 -9.42 2.74
C ARG A 64 18.85 -9.47 4.05
N LEU A 65 19.53 -9.92 5.08
CA LEU A 65 19.03 -9.81 6.44
C LEU A 65 19.19 -8.36 6.92
N GLN A 66 18.16 -7.81 7.57
CA GLN A 66 18.10 -6.40 7.97
C GLN A 66 19.29 -5.92 8.82
N ASN A 67 19.91 -6.82 9.57
CA ASN A 67 20.96 -6.49 10.55
C ASN A 67 22.38 -6.91 10.11
N HIS A 68 22.58 -7.40 8.88
CA HIS A 68 23.90 -7.76 8.43
C HIS A 68 24.51 -6.65 7.55
N PRO A 69 25.74 -6.20 7.84
CA PRO A 69 26.46 -5.26 7.00
C PRO A 69 26.88 -5.97 5.70
N ASN A 70 26.03 -5.91 4.71
CA ASN A 70 26.32 -6.43 3.39
C ASN A 70 27.16 -5.41 2.61
N LYS A 71 28.13 -5.89 1.85
CA LYS A 71 28.88 -5.05 0.92
C LYS A 71 27.91 -4.48 -0.13
N GLU A 72 27.90 -3.16 -0.28
CA GLU A 72 27.05 -2.48 -1.24
C GLU A 72 27.38 -2.96 -2.66
N THR A 73 26.35 -3.39 -3.38
CA THR A 73 26.47 -3.85 -4.76
C THR A 73 26.06 -2.74 -5.73
N LYS A 74 26.40 -2.92 -7.03
CA LYS A 74 25.92 -2.01 -8.09
C LYS A 74 24.40 -1.97 -8.16
N ALA A 75 23.73 -3.08 -7.88
CA ALA A 75 22.26 -3.14 -7.83
C ALA A 75 21.69 -2.26 -6.71
N ASP A 76 22.36 -2.22 -5.55
CA ASP A 76 21.92 -1.36 -4.43
C ASP A 76 22.01 0.12 -4.76
N GLN A 77 23.04 0.51 -5.47
CA GLN A 77 23.20 1.90 -5.91
C GLN A 77 22.07 2.28 -6.86
N ILE A 78 21.72 1.39 -7.81
CA ILE A 78 20.61 1.61 -8.73
C ILE A 78 19.26 1.70 -7.98
N ILE A 79 19.04 0.83 -6.98
CA ILE A 79 17.83 0.86 -6.16
C ILE A 79 17.75 2.17 -5.35
N LYS A 80 18.83 2.55 -4.68
CA LYS A 80 18.89 3.80 -3.90
C LYS A 80 18.68 5.02 -4.78
N GLN A 81 19.24 5.04 -5.98
CA GLN A 81 19.02 6.13 -6.94
C GLN A 81 17.54 6.19 -7.34
N MET A 82 16.94 5.07 -7.69
CA MET A 82 15.50 5.00 -8.02
C MET A 82 14.63 5.51 -6.87
N LEU A 83 14.94 5.14 -5.63
CA LEU A 83 14.20 5.62 -4.46
C LEU A 83 14.34 7.12 -4.25
N ASN A 84 15.53 7.68 -4.48
CA ASN A 84 15.76 9.12 -4.41
C ASN A 84 14.99 9.86 -5.51
N ASP A 85 15.03 9.37 -6.75
CA ASP A 85 14.33 9.97 -7.88
C ASP A 85 12.81 9.95 -7.63
N LEU A 86 12.26 8.83 -7.16
CA LEU A 86 10.86 8.71 -6.81
C LEU A 86 10.45 9.64 -5.65
N ALA A 87 11.31 9.75 -4.62
CA ALA A 87 11.09 10.64 -3.49
C ALA A 87 11.07 12.11 -3.95
N GLN A 88 12.03 12.50 -4.78
CA GLN A 88 12.15 13.86 -5.31
C GLN A 88 11.00 14.21 -6.25
N GLU A 89 10.65 13.33 -7.19
CA GLU A 89 9.53 13.52 -8.12
C GLU A 89 8.21 13.75 -7.39
N ASN A 90 8.03 13.03 -6.30
CA ASN A 90 6.80 13.11 -5.50
C ASN A 90 6.94 13.99 -4.28
N ASP A 91 8.07 14.69 -4.07
CA ASP A 91 8.37 15.54 -2.92
C ASP A 91 7.99 14.85 -1.58
N ILE A 92 8.45 13.63 -1.36
CA ILE A 92 8.21 12.80 -0.18
C ILE A 92 9.53 12.64 0.58
N PRO A 93 9.56 12.82 1.90
CA PRO A 93 10.76 12.57 2.67
C PRO A 93 11.17 11.10 2.61
N LEU A 94 12.43 10.84 2.23
CA LEU A 94 13.00 9.52 2.19
C LEU A 94 13.84 9.29 3.46
N THR A 95 13.31 8.45 4.34
CA THR A 95 13.99 8.02 5.56
C THR A 95 14.33 6.55 5.47
N ARG A 96 15.37 6.09 6.21
CA ARG A 96 15.78 4.68 6.25
C ARG A 96 16.04 4.07 4.86
N THR A 97 16.70 4.83 3.99
CA THR A 97 16.94 4.44 2.58
C THR A 97 17.58 3.06 2.45
N THR A 98 18.51 2.71 3.34
CA THR A 98 19.19 1.41 3.28
C THR A 98 18.25 0.25 3.60
N GLU A 99 17.39 0.39 4.60
CA GLU A 99 16.41 -0.65 4.96
C GLU A 99 15.38 -0.84 3.82
N LEU A 100 14.91 0.27 3.26
CA LEU A 100 13.97 0.25 2.14
C LEU A 100 14.63 -0.37 0.89
N ALA A 101 15.88 -0.01 0.59
CA ALA A 101 16.63 -0.58 -0.52
C ALA A 101 16.83 -2.10 -0.35
N ASN A 102 17.11 -2.55 0.87
CA ASN A 102 17.21 -3.98 1.17
C ASN A 102 15.86 -4.70 0.96
N SER A 103 14.75 -4.09 1.35
CA SER A 103 13.41 -4.66 1.13
C SER A 103 13.11 -4.80 -0.36
N ILE A 104 13.40 -3.79 -1.17
CA ILE A 104 13.24 -3.84 -2.63
C ILE A 104 14.19 -4.86 -3.26
N SER A 105 15.44 -4.91 -2.83
CA SER A 105 16.43 -5.91 -3.30
C SER A 105 15.95 -7.33 -3.05
N ASN A 106 15.44 -7.60 -1.85
CA ASN A 106 14.86 -8.90 -1.49
C ASN A 106 13.61 -9.21 -2.34
N GLY A 107 12.78 -8.21 -2.59
CA GLY A 107 11.63 -8.35 -3.48
C GLY A 107 12.02 -8.71 -4.92
N LEU A 108 13.02 -8.03 -5.47
CA LEU A 108 13.57 -8.34 -6.80
C LEU A 108 14.14 -9.76 -6.86
N PHE A 109 14.88 -10.14 -5.82
CA PHE A 109 15.42 -11.48 -5.69
C PHE A 109 14.31 -12.54 -5.71
N LEU A 110 13.26 -12.37 -4.88
CA LEU A 110 12.13 -13.28 -4.83
C LEU A 110 11.32 -13.29 -6.13
N ALA A 111 11.16 -12.15 -6.79
CA ALA A 111 10.49 -12.04 -8.08
C ALA A 111 11.15 -12.89 -9.17
N ASN A 112 12.48 -12.91 -9.21
CA ASN A 112 13.25 -13.68 -10.21
C ASN A 112 13.09 -15.17 -10.10
N TYR A 113 12.79 -15.69 -8.91
CA TYR A 113 12.66 -17.13 -8.68
C TYR A 113 11.23 -17.65 -8.85
N GLY A 114 10.32 -16.86 -9.42
CA GLY A 114 8.95 -17.30 -9.68
C GLY A 114 8.16 -17.64 -8.41
N CYS A 115 8.59 -17.13 -7.25
CA CYS A 115 7.96 -17.39 -5.96
C CYS A 115 6.56 -16.75 -5.81
N PHE A 116 6.01 -16.21 -6.90
CA PHE A 116 4.81 -15.39 -6.92
C PHE A 116 3.60 -16.03 -7.60
N HIS A 117 3.37 -17.30 -7.39
CA HIS A 117 2.03 -17.84 -7.67
C HIS A 117 1.28 -18.00 -6.33
N PRO A 118 0.70 -16.94 -5.81
CA PRO A 118 -0.11 -17.08 -4.62
C PRO A 118 -1.42 -17.73 -5.02
N VAL A 119 -1.66 -18.95 -4.57
CA VAL A 119 -3.04 -19.37 -4.36
C VAL A 119 -3.52 -18.63 -3.13
N ILE A 120 -4.12 -17.48 -3.35
CA ILE A 120 -4.53 -16.60 -2.27
C ILE A 120 -6.05 -16.54 -2.30
N ILE A 121 -6.66 -17.08 -1.27
CA ILE A 121 -8.09 -16.88 -0.99
C ILE A 121 -8.35 -15.40 -0.69
N PHE A 122 -7.37 -14.68 -0.11
CA PHE A 122 -7.45 -13.27 0.20
C PHE A 122 -6.12 -12.57 -0.15
N ASN A 123 -6.15 -11.74 -1.19
CA ASN A 123 -4.97 -11.02 -1.65
C ASN A 123 -4.85 -9.62 -1.02
N GLY A 124 -4.41 -9.58 0.23
CA GLY A 124 -4.17 -8.33 0.96
C GLY A 124 -3.19 -7.39 0.26
N ALA A 125 -2.20 -7.93 -0.46
CA ALA A 125 -1.25 -7.15 -1.25
C ALA A 125 -1.96 -6.41 -2.41
N ALA A 126 -2.82 -7.10 -3.15
CA ALA A 126 -3.59 -6.48 -4.22
C ALA A 126 -4.53 -5.39 -3.68
N ILE A 127 -5.20 -5.65 -2.55
CA ILE A 127 -6.09 -4.67 -1.92
C ILE A 127 -5.31 -3.40 -1.52
N LEU A 128 -4.14 -3.54 -0.89
CA LEU A 128 -3.30 -2.39 -0.52
C LEU A 128 -2.85 -1.60 -1.75
N CYS A 129 -2.40 -2.30 -2.81
CA CYS A 129 -1.99 -1.67 -4.06
C CYS A 129 -3.17 -0.96 -4.75
N MET A 130 -4.34 -1.58 -4.78
CA MET A 130 -5.56 -0.96 -5.33
C MET A 130 -5.98 0.26 -4.52
N SER A 131 -5.92 0.20 -3.20
CA SER A 131 -6.21 1.33 -2.33
C SER A 131 -5.23 2.49 -2.56
N ALA A 132 -3.93 2.20 -2.67
CA ALA A 132 -2.92 3.21 -2.99
C ALA A 132 -3.12 3.80 -4.40
N TRP A 133 -3.47 2.97 -5.38
CA TRP A 133 -3.80 3.42 -6.73
C TRP A 133 -5.02 4.34 -6.76
N HIS A 134 -6.06 4.00 -6.02
CA HIS A 134 -7.30 4.80 -5.92
C HIS A 134 -7.08 6.15 -5.23
N ASN A 135 -6.35 6.12 -4.10
CA ASN A 135 -6.21 7.30 -3.26
C ASN A 135 -5.03 8.20 -3.66
N HIS A 136 -4.02 7.67 -4.37
CA HIS A 136 -2.75 8.36 -4.70
C HIS A 136 -2.30 7.99 -6.10
N LYS A 137 -3.17 8.19 -7.10
CA LYS A 137 -2.98 7.75 -8.48
C LYS A 137 -1.68 8.23 -9.10
N VAL A 138 -1.35 9.50 -8.94
CA VAL A 138 -0.12 10.10 -9.51
C VAL A 138 1.12 9.42 -8.95
N PHE A 139 1.19 9.25 -7.62
CA PHE A 139 2.28 8.53 -6.97
C PHE A 139 2.34 7.07 -7.42
N ALA A 140 1.21 6.36 -7.47
CA ALA A 140 1.17 4.96 -7.85
C ALA A 140 1.66 4.74 -9.30
N GLN A 141 1.28 5.62 -10.22
CA GLN A 141 1.76 5.60 -11.62
C GLN A 141 3.27 5.84 -11.69
N SER A 142 3.76 6.86 -10.99
CA SER A 142 5.19 7.17 -10.93
C SER A 142 5.98 5.99 -10.33
N ALA A 143 5.55 5.46 -9.19
CA ALA A 143 6.19 4.33 -8.53
C ALA A 143 6.25 3.07 -9.40
N LEU A 144 5.15 2.71 -10.06
CA LEU A 144 5.13 1.54 -10.96
C LEU A 144 6.06 1.71 -12.15
N ARG A 145 6.13 2.91 -12.74
CA ARG A 145 7.08 3.21 -13.81
C ARG A 145 8.53 3.02 -13.34
N HIS A 146 8.90 3.63 -12.21
CA HIS A 146 10.24 3.49 -11.63
C HIS A 146 10.59 2.04 -11.30
N LEU A 147 9.64 1.25 -10.79
CA LEU A 147 9.85 -0.16 -10.49
C LEU A 147 9.98 -1.03 -11.74
N GLN A 148 9.29 -0.71 -12.82
CA GLN A 148 9.45 -1.37 -14.12
C GLN A 148 10.83 -1.09 -14.71
N ASP A 149 11.24 0.18 -14.75
CA ASP A 149 12.57 0.61 -15.22
C ASP A 149 13.68 -0.05 -14.39
N LEU A 150 13.49 -0.17 -13.06
CA LEU A 150 14.42 -0.85 -12.18
C LEU A 150 14.58 -2.34 -12.54
N GLN A 151 13.46 -3.04 -12.78
CA GLN A 151 13.49 -4.44 -13.18
C GLN A 151 14.21 -4.64 -14.51
N GLU A 152 13.98 -3.78 -15.49
CA GLU A 152 14.65 -3.84 -16.79
C GLU A 152 16.16 -3.60 -16.66
N LYS A 153 16.58 -2.67 -15.80
CA LYS A 153 18.01 -2.37 -15.55
C LYS A 153 18.74 -3.50 -14.82
N ILE A 154 18.07 -4.19 -13.91
CA ILE A 154 18.70 -5.23 -13.09
C ILE A 154 18.50 -6.63 -13.70
N ASN A 155 17.29 -6.98 -14.11
CA ASN A 155 16.88 -8.34 -14.45
C ASN A 155 16.74 -8.55 -15.96
N LYS A 156 16.78 -7.50 -16.76
CA LYS A 156 16.50 -7.50 -18.22
C LYS A 156 15.11 -8.03 -18.59
N THR A 157 14.28 -8.32 -17.60
CA THR A 157 12.89 -8.78 -17.80
C THR A 157 12.02 -8.12 -16.75
N SER A 158 10.89 -7.59 -17.17
CA SER A 158 9.86 -7.07 -16.27
C SER A 158 8.54 -7.81 -16.52
N SER A 159 7.78 -8.06 -15.46
CA SER A 159 6.41 -8.53 -15.55
C SER A 159 5.50 -7.65 -14.69
N GLN A 160 4.27 -7.46 -15.15
CA GLN A 160 3.29 -6.67 -14.39
C GLN A 160 3.07 -7.23 -12.98
N ALA A 161 3.02 -8.56 -12.84
CA ALA A 161 2.84 -9.21 -11.55
C ALA A 161 4.00 -8.92 -10.59
N SER A 162 5.24 -8.93 -11.08
CA SER A 162 6.42 -8.61 -10.26
C SER A 162 6.47 -7.12 -9.90
N SER A 163 6.04 -6.23 -10.78
CA SER A 163 5.98 -4.79 -10.50
C SER A 163 4.94 -4.46 -9.42
N ILE A 164 3.76 -5.08 -9.46
CA ILE A 164 2.72 -4.94 -8.43
C ILE A 164 3.24 -5.46 -7.08
N TYR A 165 3.97 -6.56 -7.07
CA TYR A 165 4.54 -7.09 -5.85
C TYR A 165 5.61 -6.16 -5.26
N LEU A 166 6.51 -5.63 -6.08
CA LEU A 166 7.49 -4.64 -5.64
C LEU A 166 6.83 -3.36 -5.15
N PHE A 167 5.74 -2.95 -5.78
CA PHE A 167 4.94 -1.83 -5.32
C PHE A 167 4.32 -2.09 -3.94
N TYR A 168 3.82 -3.31 -3.71
CA TYR A 168 3.36 -3.71 -2.39
C TYR A 168 4.48 -3.63 -1.33
N ILE A 169 5.68 -4.12 -1.65
CA ILE A 169 6.85 -4.03 -0.76
C ILE A 169 7.19 -2.56 -0.49
N LEU A 170 7.21 -1.71 -1.52
CA LEU A 170 7.46 -0.28 -1.39
C LEU A 170 6.48 0.39 -0.43
N LEU A 171 5.17 0.14 -0.61
CA LEU A 171 4.11 0.68 0.25
C LEU A 171 4.25 0.24 1.71
N GLY A 172 4.63 -1.02 1.94
CA GLY A 172 4.75 -1.59 3.28
C GLY A 172 6.07 -1.27 3.98
N SER A 173 7.13 -0.99 3.22
CA SER A 173 8.49 -0.79 3.77
C SER A 173 8.92 0.66 3.85
N TRP A 174 8.27 1.59 3.13
CA TRP A 174 8.59 3.01 3.21
C TRP A 174 7.90 3.66 4.41
N PRO A 175 8.67 4.09 5.43
CA PRO A 175 8.07 4.65 6.64
C PRO A 175 7.27 5.91 6.34
N ASP A 176 6.11 6.01 6.95
CA ASP A 176 5.20 7.16 6.84
C ASP A 176 4.75 7.56 5.42
N LEU A 177 5.02 6.73 4.41
CA LEU A 177 4.71 7.04 3.01
C LEU A 177 3.26 7.50 2.81
N LEU A 178 2.31 6.67 3.22
CA LEU A 178 0.88 6.97 3.04
C LEU A 178 0.44 8.21 3.82
N ARG A 179 1.05 8.45 4.99
CA ARG A 179 0.82 9.67 5.77
C ARG A 179 1.34 10.90 5.04
N ASN A 180 2.57 10.84 4.52
CA ASN A 180 3.20 11.95 3.79
C ASN A 180 2.45 12.26 2.49
N LEU A 181 1.98 11.23 1.79
CA LEU A 181 1.13 11.40 0.60
C LEU A 181 -0.18 12.12 0.94
N ARG A 182 -0.82 11.79 2.07
CA ARG A 182 -2.04 12.49 2.52
C ARG A 182 -1.79 13.94 2.87
N LEU A 183 -0.67 14.24 3.54
CA LEU A 183 -0.34 15.62 3.97
C LEU A 183 -0.08 16.57 2.79
N LYS A 184 0.15 16.06 1.59
CA LYS A 184 0.33 16.87 0.38
C LYS A 184 -0.96 17.44 -0.16
N TYR A 185 -2.07 16.77 0.08
CA TYR A 185 -3.35 17.26 -0.40
C TYR A 185 -3.84 18.40 0.50
N LYS A 186 -4.07 19.57 -0.08
CA LYS A 186 -4.79 20.63 0.59
C LYS A 186 -6.19 20.06 0.89
N LYS A 187 -6.62 20.15 2.15
CA LYS A 187 -7.97 19.73 2.49
C LYS A 187 -9.00 20.46 1.66
N LEU A 188 -10.00 19.73 1.18
CA LEU A 188 -11.12 20.31 0.47
C LEU A 188 -11.97 21.13 1.41
N HIS A 189 -12.43 22.28 0.95
CA HIS A 189 -13.43 23.07 1.64
C HIS A 189 -14.82 22.55 1.30
N VAL A 190 -15.42 21.83 2.25
CA VAL A 190 -16.73 21.18 2.07
C VAL A 190 -17.79 21.91 2.88
N LYS A 191 -18.82 22.40 2.22
CA LYS A 191 -19.95 23.04 2.88
C LYS A 191 -21.15 22.11 2.96
N ILE A 192 -21.82 22.10 4.10
CA ILE A 192 -23.02 21.28 4.35
C ILE A 192 -24.21 22.20 4.53
N GLU A 193 -25.24 21.98 3.74
CA GLU A 193 -26.49 22.71 3.81
C GLU A 193 -27.68 21.74 3.82
N SER A 194 -28.60 21.91 4.77
CA SER A 194 -29.75 21.02 4.91
C SER A 194 -31.06 21.78 5.12
N HIS A 195 -32.12 21.38 4.40
CA HIS A 195 -33.44 21.90 4.63
C HIS A 195 -34.06 21.50 5.98
N LEU A 196 -33.45 20.49 6.65
CA LEU A 196 -33.88 20.05 7.99
C LEU A 196 -33.27 20.89 9.11
N GLY A 197 -32.47 21.90 8.76
CA GLY A 197 -31.90 22.85 9.68
C GLY A 197 -30.60 22.43 10.38
N PRO A 198 -30.11 23.28 11.34
CA PRO A 198 -28.76 23.16 11.90
C PRO A 198 -28.45 21.84 12.60
N ALA A 199 -29.45 21.25 13.28
CA ALA A 199 -29.22 19.97 13.97
C ALA A 199 -28.90 18.84 12.99
N HIS A 200 -29.51 18.85 11.80
CA HIS A 200 -29.21 17.86 10.76
C HIS A 200 -27.86 18.15 10.09
N GLU A 201 -27.50 19.40 9.85
CA GLU A 201 -26.17 19.79 9.35
C GLU A 201 -25.07 19.32 10.29
N HIS A 202 -25.24 19.49 11.60
CA HIS A 202 -24.33 18.97 12.61
C HIS A 202 -24.22 17.44 12.57
N PHE A 203 -25.32 16.74 12.47
CA PHE A 203 -25.31 15.28 12.37
C PHE A 203 -24.54 14.79 11.13
N VAL A 204 -24.75 15.42 9.98
CA VAL A 204 -24.06 15.10 8.73
C VAL A 204 -22.56 15.40 8.90
N LYS A 205 -22.18 16.56 9.42
CA LYS A 205 -20.79 16.95 9.69
C LYS A 205 -20.07 15.94 10.58
N GLU A 206 -20.66 15.61 11.73
CA GLU A 206 -20.06 14.64 12.66
C GLU A 206 -19.87 13.25 12.02
N THR A 207 -20.80 12.84 11.19
CA THR A 207 -20.69 11.59 10.46
C THR A 207 -19.55 11.65 9.45
N LEU A 208 -19.46 12.70 8.65
CA LEU A 208 -18.41 12.86 7.63
C LEU A 208 -17.02 13.03 8.24
N LEU A 209 -16.91 13.75 9.37
CA LEU A 209 -15.64 13.90 10.08
C LEU A 209 -15.02 12.57 10.51
N ARG A 210 -15.83 11.57 10.85
CA ARG A 210 -15.32 10.23 11.22
C ARG A 210 -14.59 9.53 10.07
N PHE A 211 -14.99 9.80 8.84
CA PHE A 211 -14.46 9.12 7.65
C PHE A 211 -13.49 9.99 6.85
N PHE A 212 -13.69 11.31 6.82
CA PHE A 212 -13.03 12.19 5.85
C PHE A 212 -12.29 13.38 6.46
N ASN A 213 -12.07 13.43 7.78
CA ASN A 213 -11.38 14.54 8.46
C ASN A 213 -9.96 14.82 7.94
N SER A 214 -9.31 13.80 7.36
CA SER A 214 -7.96 13.92 6.77
C SER A 214 -7.99 14.52 5.37
N PHE A 215 -9.14 14.58 4.73
CA PHE A 215 -9.30 14.98 3.33
C PHE A 215 -10.07 16.30 3.16
N ALA A 216 -10.91 16.66 4.14
CA ALA A 216 -11.79 17.80 4.01
C ALA A 216 -11.97 18.53 5.34
N ASP A 217 -12.14 19.83 5.24
CA ASP A 217 -12.61 20.70 6.31
C ASP A 217 -14.09 21.02 6.05
N PHE A 218 -14.93 20.69 7.03
CA PHE A 218 -16.38 20.77 6.92
C PHE A 218 -16.92 22.04 7.61
N GLU A 219 -17.56 22.91 6.84
CA GLU A 219 -18.25 24.12 7.31
C GLU A 219 -19.76 23.90 7.24
N LEU A 220 -20.51 24.38 8.24
CA LEU A 220 -21.95 24.38 8.21
C LEU A 220 -22.46 25.64 7.53
N TYR A 221 -23.55 25.54 6.80
CA TYR A 221 -24.20 26.71 6.19
C TYR A 221 -24.66 27.73 7.24
N THR A 222 -25.16 27.26 8.37
CA THR A 222 -25.62 28.10 9.48
C THR A 222 -24.49 28.90 10.14
N ASP A 223 -23.29 28.34 10.26
CA ASP A 223 -22.13 29.04 10.80
C ASP A 223 -21.68 30.19 9.86
N ALA A 224 -21.79 29.98 8.55
CA ALA A 224 -21.40 30.94 7.54
C ALA A 224 -22.37 32.17 7.45
N LEU A 225 -23.60 32.05 7.92
CA LEU A 225 -24.55 33.17 7.96
C LEU A 225 -24.19 34.21 9.02
N GLU A 226 -23.42 33.82 10.04
CA GLU A 226 -22.97 34.72 11.11
C GLU A 226 -21.68 35.47 10.72
N GLU A 227 -20.92 34.96 9.76
CA GLU A 227 -19.69 35.57 9.24
C GLU A 227 -19.97 36.26 7.90
N ALA A 228 -20.25 37.58 7.91
CA ALA A 228 -20.31 38.41 6.70
C ALA A 228 -18.92 38.52 6.07
N GLY A 229 -18.45 37.47 5.39
CA GLY A 229 -17.14 37.37 4.76
C GLY A 229 -17.20 37.55 3.24
N ALA A 230 -16.02 37.67 2.61
CA ALA A 230 -15.89 37.67 1.17
C ALA A 230 -16.34 36.30 0.58
N PRO A 231 -16.83 36.25 -0.68
CA PRO A 231 -17.22 35.02 -1.34
C PRO A 231 -16.10 33.97 -1.25
N LYS A 232 -16.44 32.80 -0.73
CA LYS A 232 -15.47 31.68 -0.61
C LYS A 232 -15.63 30.73 -1.80
N THR A 233 -14.55 30.09 -2.23
CA THR A 233 -14.64 28.96 -3.14
C THR A 233 -14.91 27.70 -2.31
N ILE A 234 -15.99 27.01 -2.65
CA ILE A 234 -16.41 25.77 -2.03
C ILE A 234 -16.08 24.65 -3.03
N ASP A 235 -15.18 23.74 -2.63
CA ASP A 235 -14.78 22.64 -3.48
C ASP A 235 -15.93 21.62 -3.64
N LEU A 236 -16.67 21.35 -2.53
CA LEU A 236 -17.79 20.43 -2.54
C LEU A 236 -18.94 20.93 -1.65
N LEU A 237 -20.13 21.06 -2.21
CA LEU A 237 -21.36 21.27 -1.47
C LEU A 237 -22.07 19.94 -1.25
N ILE A 238 -22.42 19.63 -0.01
CA ILE A 238 -23.26 18.49 0.37
C ILE A 238 -24.62 19.01 0.81
N THR A 239 -25.67 18.64 0.11
CA THR A 239 -27.03 19.12 0.35
C THR A 239 -28.09 18.04 0.15
N ASN A 240 -29.26 18.22 0.76
CA ASN A 240 -30.43 17.34 0.58
C ASN A 240 -31.60 18.02 -0.15
N PHE A 241 -31.37 19.14 -0.84
CA PHE A 241 -32.38 19.82 -1.65
C PHE A 241 -31.79 20.46 -2.91
N SER A 242 -32.68 20.75 -3.89
CA SER A 242 -32.25 21.07 -5.26
C SER A 242 -31.85 22.53 -5.49
N HIS A 243 -32.11 23.43 -4.57
CA HIS A 243 -31.87 24.86 -4.71
C HIS A 243 -31.17 25.42 -3.47
N PRO A 244 -29.87 25.21 -3.34
CA PRO A 244 -29.10 25.77 -2.22
C PRO A 244 -29.11 27.30 -2.27
N ASN A 245 -29.33 27.94 -1.11
CA ASN A 245 -29.34 29.39 -0.95
C ASN A 245 -27.93 30.00 -0.82
N LEU A 246 -27.01 29.58 -1.64
CA LEU A 246 -25.63 30.08 -1.59
C LEU A 246 -25.48 31.31 -2.46
N SER A 247 -25.86 32.46 -1.95
CA SER A 247 -25.70 33.75 -2.63
C SER A 247 -24.22 34.18 -2.55
N GLY A 248 -23.52 34.07 -3.67
CA GLY A 248 -22.19 34.65 -3.83
C GLY A 248 -20.99 33.70 -3.78
N ASP A 249 -21.13 32.49 -3.24
CA ASP A 249 -20.06 31.50 -3.21
C ASP A 249 -19.91 30.78 -4.56
N LYS A 250 -18.67 30.51 -4.97
CA LYS A 250 -18.37 29.68 -6.14
C LYS A 250 -18.30 28.23 -5.72
N ILE A 251 -19.23 27.41 -6.21
CA ILE A 251 -19.30 25.97 -5.93
C ILE A 251 -18.72 25.24 -7.14
N GLU A 252 -17.76 24.33 -6.92
CA GLU A 252 -17.18 23.53 -7.98
C GLU A 252 -17.96 22.21 -8.18
N TYR A 253 -18.29 21.52 -7.08
CA TYR A 253 -19.05 20.27 -7.12
C TYR A 253 -20.19 20.27 -6.12
N THR A 254 -21.27 19.53 -6.43
CA THR A 254 -22.41 19.37 -5.55
C THR A 254 -22.80 17.90 -5.43
N PHE A 255 -22.93 17.43 -4.18
CA PHE A 255 -23.46 16.12 -3.86
C PHE A 255 -24.84 16.22 -3.21
N HIS A 256 -25.82 15.51 -3.77
CA HIS A 256 -27.17 15.49 -3.23
C HIS A 256 -27.41 14.23 -2.40
N ILE A 257 -27.60 14.41 -1.09
CA ILE A 257 -28.07 13.33 -0.21
C ILE A 257 -29.53 13.03 -0.57
N ARG A 258 -29.80 11.83 -1.03
CA ARG A 258 -31.15 11.41 -1.46
C ARG A 258 -32.09 11.17 -0.28
N ASP A 259 -31.53 10.64 0.81
CA ASP A 259 -32.25 10.35 2.04
C ASP A 259 -31.83 11.35 3.13
N ASN A 260 -32.70 11.54 4.12
CA ASN A 260 -32.39 12.42 5.26
C ASN A 260 -31.26 11.88 6.16
N PHE A 261 -30.69 10.72 5.83
CA PHE A 261 -29.57 10.09 6.54
C PHE A 261 -28.47 9.71 5.57
N LEU A 262 -27.21 9.82 6.03
CA LEU A 262 -26.06 9.31 5.28
C LEU A 262 -26.06 7.79 5.34
N SER A 263 -26.54 7.15 4.28
CA SER A 263 -26.40 5.71 4.09
C SER A 263 -24.94 5.33 3.83
N SER A 264 -24.61 4.05 3.98
CA SER A 264 -23.26 3.55 3.62
C SER A 264 -22.95 3.78 2.14
N GLU A 265 -23.95 3.74 1.27
CA GLU A 265 -23.83 4.02 -0.17
C GLU A 265 -23.50 5.49 -0.40
N ALA A 266 -24.23 6.42 0.25
CA ALA A 266 -23.94 7.86 0.17
C ALA A 266 -22.52 8.19 0.68
N LEU A 267 -22.05 7.57 1.78
CA LEU A 267 -20.71 7.73 2.27
C LEU A 267 -19.66 7.23 1.27
N PHE A 268 -19.94 6.12 0.57
CA PHE A 268 -19.07 5.61 -0.47
C PHE A 268 -19.00 6.57 -1.67
N GLU A 269 -20.14 7.06 -2.15
CA GLU A 269 -20.24 8.03 -3.26
C GLU A 269 -19.53 9.36 -2.93
N ILE A 270 -19.71 9.88 -1.70
CA ILE A 270 -18.99 11.07 -1.22
C ILE A 270 -17.48 10.81 -1.20
N GLY A 271 -17.06 9.64 -0.72
CA GLY A 271 -15.64 9.26 -0.73
C GLY A 271 -15.06 9.16 -2.13
N ASP A 272 -15.81 8.66 -3.10
CA ASP A 272 -15.40 8.63 -4.51
C ASP A 272 -15.30 10.03 -5.10
N MET A 273 -16.26 10.92 -4.81
CA MET A 273 -16.24 12.31 -5.26
C MET A 273 -15.03 13.05 -4.69
N ILE A 274 -14.78 12.96 -3.39
CA ILE A 274 -13.59 13.55 -2.74
C ILE A 274 -12.31 13.06 -3.43
N ARG A 275 -12.19 11.76 -3.71
CA ARG A 275 -11.02 11.18 -4.41
C ARG A 275 -10.87 11.71 -5.83
N ASN A 276 -11.96 11.86 -6.56
CA ASN A 276 -11.92 12.37 -7.93
C ASN A 276 -11.44 13.81 -7.96
N ILE A 277 -11.93 14.67 -7.06
CA ILE A 277 -11.47 16.06 -6.94
C ILE A 277 -9.97 16.13 -6.67
N TYR A 278 -9.41 15.22 -5.86
CA TYR A 278 -7.96 15.17 -5.63
C TYR A 278 -7.13 14.63 -6.81
N ASN A 279 -7.74 13.90 -7.72
CA ASN A 279 -7.04 13.30 -8.86
C ASN A 279 -7.14 14.15 -10.14
N GLU A 280 -7.88 15.25 -10.11
CA GLU A 280 -7.92 16.28 -11.17
C GLU A 280 -6.81 17.30 -11.00
#